data_af0a2a30921b3c873159d2595f803faf
#
_entry.id   af0a2a30921b3c873159d2595f803faf
#
_cell.length_a   1.000
_cell.length_b   1.000
_cell.length_c   1.000
_cell.angle_alpha   90.00
_cell.angle_beta   90.00
_cell.angle_gamma   90.00
#
_symmetry.space_group_name_H-M   'P 1'
#
loop_
_entity.id
_entity.type
_entity.pdbx_description
1 polymer ?
#
loop_
_entity_poly.entity_id
_entity_poly.type
_entity_poly.pdbx_seq_one_letter_code
_entity_poly.pdbx_strand_id
1 'polypeptide(L)'
;MSPLDNSKEVRQLASSEERQKAFLDIVNQYSEPLYWKIRSIVITHDDADDVLQNTFLKAWKGLDNFQGKSQLSTWLYRIAINEALACLRRKRSTVVTGGEDTLHLADSLLADEYFDGDRGQALLQEAIATLPDVQRLVFTLRYFDEMKYGDMSELLGTSVGALKASYHIAVEKVTTYMKQHE
;
A
#
# COMPACT_ATOMS: atom_id res chain seq x y z
N MET A 1 6.10 -20.43 3.64
CA MET A 1 6.59 -19.46 4.65
C MET A 1 5.77 -19.66 5.92
N SER A 2 6.41 -20.12 7.00
CA SER A 2 5.73 -20.29 8.28
C SER A 2 5.31 -18.94 8.84
N PRO A 3 4.07 -18.79 9.37
CA PRO A 3 3.70 -17.59 10.09
C PRO A 3 4.61 -17.48 11.32
N LEU A 4 5.38 -16.39 11.40
CA LEU A 4 6.17 -16.06 12.58
C LEU A 4 5.23 -16.01 13.79
N ASP A 5 5.62 -16.75 14.85
CA ASP A 5 4.85 -16.82 16.09
C ASP A 5 4.82 -15.44 16.76
N ASN A 6 3.74 -14.69 16.52
CA ASN A 6 3.51 -13.33 17.01
C ASN A 6 3.77 -13.17 18.53
N SER A 7 3.64 -14.23 19.28
CA SER A 7 3.78 -14.20 20.74
C SER A 7 5.23 -14.19 21.21
N LYS A 8 6.19 -14.68 20.41
CA LYS A 8 7.62 -14.66 20.73
C LYS A 8 8.26 -13.31 20.41
N GLU A 9 7.92 -12.71 19.25
CA GLU A 9 8.46 -11.43 18.84
C GLU A 9 8.07 -10.29 19.80
N VAL A 10 6.82 -10.29 20.28
CA VAL A 10 6.33 -9.28 21.25
C VAL A 10 6.97 -9.43 22.63
N ARG A 11 7.33 -10.65 23.06
CA ARG A 11 7.99 -10.88 24.35
C ARG A 11 9.49 -10.55 24.36
N GLN A 12 10.17 -10.55 23.22
CA GLN A 12 11.59 -10.18 23.09
C GLN A 12 11.84 -8.68 23.23
N LEU A 13 10.81 -7.86 23.30
CA LEU A 13 10.88 -6.39 23.41
C LEU A 13 11.15 -5.88 24.84
N ALA A 14 11.56 -6.74 25.76
CA ALA A 14 11.68 -6.40 27.20
C ALA A 14 12.85 -5.46 27.54
N SER A 15 13.92 -5.41 26.72
CA SER A 15 15.03 -4.46 26.90
C SER A 15 15.12 -3.47 25.73
N SER A 16 15.71 -2.30 25.99
CA SER A 16 15.84 -1.25 24.95
C SER A 16 16.68 -1.72 23.74
N GLU A 17 17.72 -2.49 23.98
CA GLU A 17 18.62 -3.01 22.92
C GLU A 17 17.96 -4.19 22.16
N GLU A 18 17.31 -5.08 22.87
CA GLU A 18 16.55 -6.20 22.28
C GLU A 18 15.37 -5.66 21.45
N ARG A 19 14.72 -4.61 21.94
CA ARG A 19 13.66 -3.91 21.22
C ARG A 19 14.14 -3.30 19.90
N GLN A 20 15.31 -2.62 19.92
CA GLN A 20 15.91 -2.06 18.71
C GLN A 20 16.23 -3.15 17.69
N LYS A 21 16.87 -4.24 18.14
CA LYS A 21 17.22 -5.36 17.27
C LYS A 21 15.98 -6.01 16.66
N ALA A 22 14.97 -6.33 17.47
CA ALA A 22 13.72 -6.91 16.99
C ALA A 22 13.01 -5.99 15.99
N PHE A 23 13.05 -4.67 16.21
CA PHE A 23 12.47 -3.72 15.28
C PHE A 23 13.24 -3.62 13.95
N LEU A 24 14.57 -3.70 13.99
CA LEU A 24 15.40 -3.76 12.78
C LEU A 24 15.08 -5.01 11.95
N ASP A 25 14.86 -6.15 12.61
CA ASP A 25 14.43 -7.38 11.93
C ASP A 25 13.06 -7.20 11.25
N ILE A 26 12.12 -6.52 11.92
CA ILE A 26 10.82 -6.14 11.35
C ILE A 26 11.01 -5.23 10.13
N VAL A 27 11.84 -4.20 10.24
CA VAL A 27 12.11 -3.28 9.12
C VAL A 27 12.68 -4.06 7.93
N ASN A 28 13.70 -4.87 8.16
CA ASN A 28 14.34 -5.68 7.10
C ASN A 28 13.36 -6.64 6.43
N GLN A 29 12.49 -7.26 7.20
CA GLN A 29 11.51 -8.24 6.68
C GLN A 29 10.37 -7.60 5.90
N TYR A 30 9.89 -6.43 6.33
CA TYR A 30 8.66 -5.84 5.83
C TYR A 30 8.86 -4.63 4.91
N SER A 31 10.09 -4.09 4.77
CA SER A 31 10.33 -2.90 3.94
C SER A 31 9.92 -3.10 2.49
N GLU A 32 10.42 -4.15 1.85
CA GLU A 32 10.13 -4.40 0.44
C GLU A 32 8.65 -4.70 0.18
N PRO A 33 7.99 -5.63 0.89
CA PRO A 33 6.57 -5.87 0.70
C PRO A 33 5.69 -4.65 0.95
N LEU A 34 6.00 -3.85 1.99
CA LEU A 34 5.26 -2.62 2.28
C LEU A 34 5.52 -1.54 1.23
N TYR A 35 6.77 -1.39 0.77
CA TYR A 35 7.13 -0.43 -0.27
C TYR A 35 6.26 -0.63 -1.53
N TRP A 36 6.21 -1.85 -2.06
CA TRP A 36 5.44 -2.14 -3.26
C TRP A 36 3.93 -1.93 -3.07
N LYS A 37 3.40 -2.26 -1.89
CA LYS A 37 2.00 -1.95 -1.56
C LYS A 37 1.73 -0.46 -1.49
N ILE A 38 2.59 0.30 -0.84
CA ILE A 38 2.49 1.76 -0.77
C ILE A 38 2.63 2.35 -2.18
N ARG A 39 3.59 1.88 -2.95
CA ARG A 39 3.89 2.33 -4.31
C ARG A 39 2.68 2.20 -5.25
N SER A 40 1.91 1.13 -5.11
CA SER A 40 0.66 0.94 -5.88
C SER A 40 -0.46 1.92 -5.50
N ILE A 41 -0.34 2.58 -4.36
CA ILE A 41 -1.33 3.58 -3.89
C ILE A 41 -0.88 5.01 -4.24
N VAL A 42 0.38 5.37 -3.98
CA VAL A 42 0.87 6.77 -4.09
C VAL A 42 1.59 7.08 -5.40
N ILE A 43 1.88 6.11 -6.24
CA ILE A 43 2.45 6.18 -7.60
C ILE A 43 3.93 6.61 -7.66
N THR A 44 4.36 7.69 -7.00
CA THR A 44 5.73 8.17 -7.10
C THR A 44 6.66 7.46 -6.12
N HIS A 45 7.94 7.32 -6.49
CA HIS A 45 8.96 6.71 -5.64
C HIS A 45 9.15 7.51 -4.34
N ASP A 46 9.31 8.81 -4.47
CA ASP A 46 9.55 9.71 -3.33
C ASP A 46 8.43 9.64 -2.29
N ASP A 47 7.15 9.63 -2.76
CA ASP A 47 6.02 9.46 -1.85
C ASP A 47 6.00 8.09 -1.18
N ALA A 48 6.38 7.04 -1.91
CA ALA A 48 6.40 5.70 -1.36
C ALA A 48 7.47 5.57 -0.26
N ASP A 49 8.64 6.16 -0.45
CA ASP A 49 9.70 6.19 0.56
C ASP A 49 9.29 7.01 1.78
N ASP A 50 8.71 8.19 1.59
CA ASP A 50 8.20 9.03 2.69
C ASP A 50 7.12 8.30 3.50
N VAL A 51 6.18 7.66 2.83
CA VAL A 51 5.10 6.89 3.47
C VAL A 51 5.65 5.67 4.20
N LEU A 52 6.61 4.96 3.60
CA LEU A 52 7.26 3.80 4.22
C LEU A 52 8.01 4.21 5.50
N GLN A 53 8.79 5.28 5.43
CA GLN A 53 9.51 5.82 6.58
C GLN A 53 8.54 6.22 7.70
N ASN A 54 7.49 6.97 7.38
CA ASN A 54 6.46 7.36 8.35
C ASN A 54 5.72 6.16 8.95
N THR A 55 5.51 5.12 8.15
CA THR A 55 4.91 3.85 8.61
C THR A 55 5.76 3.22 9.71
N PHE A 56 7.07 3.07 9.48
CA PHE A 56 7.96 2.50 10.49
C PHE A 56 8.15 3.40 11.71
N LEU A 57 8.19 4.72 11.55
CA LEU A 57 8.22 5.64 12.68
C LEU A 57 6.97 5.52 13.57
N LYS A 58 5.78 5.38 12.96
CA LYS A 58 4.54 5.15 13.70
C LYS A 58 4.48 3.75 14.31
N ALA A 59 4.97 2.74 13.60
CA ALA A 59 5.08 1.38 14.11
C ALA A 59 5.99 1.33 15.33
N TRP A 60 7.16 1.97 15.29
CA TRP A 60 8.07 2.07 16.44
C TRP A 60 7.40 2.66 17.68
N LYS A 61 6.68 3.79 17.50
CA LYS A 61 5.96 4.47 18.59
C LYS A 61 4.78 3.67 19.10
N GLY A 62 4.13 2.91 18.24
CA GLY A 62 2.94 2.13 18.57
C GLY A 62 3.21 0.70 19.05
N LEU A 63 4.46 0.25 18.97
CA LEU A 63 4.82 -1.15 19.21
C LEU A 63 4.51 -1.59 20.64
N ASP A 64 4.72 -0.71 21.63
CA ASP A 64 4.41 -1.00 23.04
C ASP A 64 2.92 -1.24 23.30
N ASN A 65 2.06 -0.67 22.44
CA ASN A 65 0.61 -0.82 22.51
C ASN A 65 0.09 -1.96 21.61
N PHE A 66 0.98 -2.62 20.86
CA PHE A 66 0.59 -3.74 20.03
C PHE A 66 0.27 -4.97 20.88
N GLN A 67 -1.00 -5.27 21.02
CA GLN A 67 -1.51 -6.33 21.91
C GLN A 67 -1.51 -7.73 21.26
N GLY A 68 -0.99 -7.90 20.06
CA GLY A 68 -1.00 -9.19 19.35
C GLY A 68 -2.40 -9.69 18.94
N LYS A 69 -3.41 -8.83 18.97
CA LYS A 69 -4.79 -9.17 18.54
C LYS A 69 -4.93 -9.43 17.03
N SER A 70 -3.97 -8.99 16.25
CA SER A 70 -3.84 -9.25 14.82
C SER A 70 -2.42 -9.72 14.52
N GLN A 71 -2.19 -10.25 13.31
CA GLN A 71 -0.84 -10.48 12.84
C GLN A 71 -0.08 -9.15 12.72
N LEU A 72 1.23 -9.17 12.98
CA LEU A 72 2.10 -8.00 12.87
C LEU A 72 2.04 -7.39 11.46
N SER A 73 2.07 -8.22 10.43
CA SER A 73 1.92 -7.79 9.03
C SER A 73 0.63 -7.01 8.78
N THR A 74 -0.50 -7.48 9.33
CA THR A 74 -1.80 -6.81 9.22
C THR A 74 -1.80 -5.46 9.91
N TRP A 75 -1.17 -5.37 11.07
CA TRP A 75 -1.05 -4.13 11.82
C TRP A 75 -0.17 -3.11 11.10
N LEU A 76 1.00 -3.53 10.61
CA LEU A 76 1.89 -2.68 9.81
C LEU A 76 1.21 -2.19 8.53
N TYR A 77 0.48 -3.08 7.87
CA TYR A 77 -0.25 -2.77 6.65
C TYR A 77 -1.34 -1.71 6.89
N ARG A 78 -2.08 -1.79 7.99
CA ARG A 78 -3.06 -0.75 8.37
C ARG A 78 -2.40 0.61 8.60
N ILE A 79 -1.23 0.64 9.23
CA ILE A 79 -0.46 1.89 9.40
C ILE A 79 -0.06 2.43 8.03
N ALA A 80 0.49 1.60 7.15
CA ALA A 80 0.93 1.99 5.81
C ALA A 80 -0.20 2.58 4.96
N ILE A 81 -1.38 1.94 4.94
CA ILE A 81 -2.55 2.46 4.22
C ILE A 81 -2.98 3.82 4.77
N ASN A 82 -3.02 3.98 6.10
CA ASN A 82 -3.39 5.25 6.71
C ASN A 82 -2.40 6.37 6.37
N GLU A 83 -1.09 6.07 6.32
CA GLU A 83 -0.06 7.04 5.91
C GLU A 83 -0.16 7.38 4.41
N ALA A 84 -0.41 6.38 3.56
CA ALA A 84 -0.63 6.59 2.13
C ALA A 84 -1.86 7.49 1.89
N LEU A 85 -2.97 7.25 2.59
CA LEU A 85 -4.15 8.11 2.55
C LEU A 85 -3.85 9.54 3.00
N ALA A 86 -3.08 9.70 4.08
CA ALA A 86 -2.68 11.02 4.56
C ALA A 86 -1.80 11.75 3.54
N CYS A 87 -0.91 11.04 2.85
CA CYS A 87 -0.10 11.56 1.75
C CYS A 87 -1.00 12.06 0.60
N LEU A 88 -1.91 11.23 0.11
CA LEU A 88 -2.84 11.59 -0.96
C LEU A 88 -3.72 12.79 -0.61
N ARG A 89 -4.21 12.88 0.63
CA ARG A 89 -4.99 14.04 1.11
C ARG A 89 -4.17 15.33 1.11
N ARG A 90 -2.91 15.29 1.53
CA ARG A 90 -2.01 16.46 1.49
C ARG A 90 -1.78 16.94 0.06
N LYS A 91 -1.54 16.01 -0.86
CA LYS A 91 -1.36 16.35 -2.29
C LYS A 91 -2.57 17.01 -2.91
N ARG A 92 -3.77 16.54 -2.61
CA ARG A 92 -5.01 17.17 -3.09
C ARG A 92 -5.15 18.64 -2.65
N SER A 93 -4.61 18.99 -1.49
CA SER A 93 -4.66 20.37 -0.99
C SER A 93 -3.63 21.29 -1.64
N THR A 94 -2.60 20.73 -2.30
CA THR A 94 -1.46 21.50 -2.82
C THR A 94 -1.36 21.55 -4.34
N VAL A 95 -1.97 20.63 -5.11
CA VAL A 95 -1.78 20.58 -6.57
C VAL A 95 -3.05 20.14 -7.31
N VAL A 96 -3.50 21.01 -8.21
CA VAL A 96 -4.39 20.69 -9.33
C VAL A 96 -3.49 20.40 -10.54
N THR A 97 -2.76 19.28 -10.51
CA THR A 97 -2.04 18.79 -11.70
C THR A 97 -1.69 17.30 -11.49
N GLY A 98 -2.52 16.44 -12.01
CA GLY A 98 -2.21 15.04 -12.12
C GLY A 98 -2.60 14.55 -13.51
N GLY A 99 -1.64 14.24 -14.34
CA GLY A 99 -1.92 13.69 -15.67
C GLY A 99 -0.69 13.36 -16.50
N GLU A 100 0.41 14.07 -16.31
CA GLU A 100 1.59 13.87 -17.15
C GLU A 100 2.58 12.82 -16.61
N ASP A 101 2.65 12.61 -15.30
CA ASP A 101 3.62 11.68 -14.69
C ASP A 101 3.23 10.18 -14.80
N THR A 102 2.04 9.86 -15.26
CA THR A 102 1.58 8.47 -15.40
C THR A 102 1.79 7.91 -16.81
N LEU A 103 1.92 8.78 -17.80
CA LEU A 103 2.27 8.39 -19.17
C LEU A 103 3.68 7.80 -19.16
N HIS A 104 3.83 6.59 -19.71
CA HIS A 104 5.09 5.82 -19.74
C HIS A 104 5.48 5.12 -18.43
N LEU A 105 4.59 5.01 -17.44
CA LEU A 105 4.87 4.26 -16.22
C LEU A 105 5.20 2.79 -16.53
N ALA A 106 4.52 2.17 -17.50
CA ALA A 106 4.78 0.80 -17.92
C ALA A 106 6.22 0.62 -18.44
N ASP A 107 6.69 1.54 -19.29
CA ASP A 107 8.06 1.50 -19.82
C ASP A 107 9.10 1.76 -18.72
N SER A 108 8.80 2.65 -17.79
CA SER A 108 9.63 2.90 -16.61
C SER A 108 9.72 1.69 -15.68
N LEU A 109 8.61 1.00 -15.44
CA LEU A 109 8.58 -0.23 -14.63
C LEU A 109 9.38 -1.36 -15.31
N LEU A 110 9.25 -1.53 -16.62
CA LEU A 110 10.00 -2.56 -17.36
C LEU A 110 11.52 -2.28 -17.40
N ALA A 111 11.93 -1.03 -17.21
CA ALA A 111 13.34 -0.63 -17.10
C ALA A 111 13.89 -0.75 -15.66
N ASP A 112 13.03 -0.96 -14.66
CA ASP A 112 13.41 -1.08 -13.27
C ASP A 112 13.91 -2.51 -12.98
N GLU A 113 15.14 -2.64 -12.47
CA GLU A 113 15.77 -3.94 -12.15
C GLU A 113 15.05 -4.73 -11.06
N TYR A 114 14.23 -4.05 -10.24
CA TYR A 114 13.43 -4.66 -9.17
C TYR A 114 12.01 -5.04 -9.61
N PHE A 115 11.61 -4.71 -10.84
CA PHE A 115 10.31 -5.08 -11.36
C PHE A 115 10.36 -6.45 -12.03
N ASP A 116 9.84 -7.46 -11.35
CA ASP A 116 9.72 -8.84 -11.86
C ASP A 116 8.33 -9.06 -12.49
N GLY A 117 7.98 -8.25 -13.49
CA GLY A 117 6.70 -8.31 -14.21
C GLY A 117 6.87 -8.29 -15.72
N ASP A 118 5.89 -8.86 -16.41
CA ASP A 118 5.82 -8.79 -17.88
C ASP A 118 5.17 -7.48 -18.37
N ARG A 119 5.10 -7.31 -19.70
CA ARG A 119 4.47 -6.13 -20.33
C ARG A 119 3.01 -5.93 -19.90
N GLY A 120 2.24 -7.02 -19.76
CA GLY A 120 0.85 -6.96 -19.32
C GLY A 120 0.72 -6.48 -17.88
N GLN A 121 1.62 -6.91 -17.00
CA GLN A 121 1.66 -6.45 -15.62
C GLN A 121 2.07 -4.98 -15.53
N ALA A 122 3.06 -4.54 -16.30
CA ALA A 122 3.46 -3.14 -16.35
C ALA A 122 2.30 -2.26 -16.87
N LEU A 123 1.61 -2.69 -17.92
CA LEU A 123 0.44 -2.00 -18.46
C LEU A 123 -0.73 -1.94 -17.44
N LEU A 124 -0.93 -3.01 -16.69
CA LEU A 124 -1.93 -3.01 -15.60
C LEU A 124 -1.59 -1.96 -14.53
N GLN A 125 -0.32 -1.85 -14.12
CA GLN A 125 0.11 -0.83 -13.16
C GLN A 125 -0.10 0.59 -13.70
N GLU A 126 0.20 0.81 -14.98
CA GLU A 126 -0.06 2.09 -15.65
C GLU A 126 -1.56 2.41 -15.69
N ALA A 127 -2.40 1.44 -16.07
CA ALA A 127 -3.86 1.60 -16.06
C ALA A 127 -4.39 1.97 -14.66
N ILE A 128 -3.89 1.30 -13.61
CA ILE A 128 -4.25 1.58 -12.22
C ILE A 128 -3.80 2.99 -11.82
N ALA A 129 -2.61 3.43 -12.26
CA ALA A 129 -2.09 4.75 -11.96
C ALA A 129 -2.96 5.89 -12.55
N THR A 130 -3.67 5.63 -13.66
CA THR A 130 -4.62 6.61 -14.24
C THR A 130 -5.89 6.80 -13.42
N LEU A 131 -6.19 5.89 -12.49
CA LEU A 131 -7.39 5.98 -11.67
C LEU A 131 -7.32 7.15 -10.68
N PRO A 132 -8.45 7.82 -10.40
CA PRO A 132 -8.54 8.72 -9.26
C PRO A 132 -8.16 8.01 -7.95
N ASP A 133 -7.52 8.71 -7.03
CA ASP A 133 -6.93 8.15 -5.80
C ASP A 133 -7.85 7.18 -5.05
N VAL A 134 -9.12 7.56 -4.86
CA VAL A 134 -10.09 6.70 -4.13
C VAL A 134 -10.38 5.42 -4.91
N GLN A 135 -10.55 5.52 -6.23
CA GLN A 135 -10.80 4.35 -7.08
C GLN A 135 -9.57 3.44 -7.12
N ARG A 136 -8.37 4.02 -7.24
CA ARG A 136 -7.10 3.29 -7.22
C ARG A 136 -6.92 2.54 -5.91
N LEU A 137 -7.12 3.22 -4.77
CA LEU A 137 -7.02 2.60 -3.45
C LEU A 137 -8.01 1.44 -3.29
N VAL A 138 -9.28 1.66 -3.63
CA VAL A 138 -10.32 0.62 -3.53
C VAL A 138 -10.00 -0.56 -4.46
N PHE A 139 -9.50 -0.29 -5.67
CA PHE A 139 -9.07 -1.32 -6.60
C PHE A 139 -7.91 -2.13 -6.03
N THR A 140 -6.86 -1.47 -5.53
CA THR A 140 -5.68 -2.12 -4.95
C THR A 140 -6.05 -3.02 -3.77
N LEU A 141 -6.83 -2.50 -2.82
CA LEU A 141 -7.25 -3.27 -1.65
C LEU A 141 -8.14 -4.46 -2.00
N ARG A 142 -8.99 -4.33 -3.03
CA ARG A 142 -9.91 -5.40 -3.42
C ARG A 142 -9.27 -6.43 -4.33
N TYR A 143 -8.48 -5.99 -5.32
CA TYR A 143 -7.90 -6.85 -6.35
C TYR A 143 -6.65 -7.57 -5.88
N PHE A 144 -5.69 -6.86 -5.30
CA PHE A 144 -4.41 -7.46 -4.88
C PHE A 144 -4.45 -8.04 -3.47
N ASP A 145 -5.16 -7.39 -2.55
CA ASP A 145 -5.21 -7.80 -1.15
C ASP A 145 -6.45 -8.64 -0.81
N GLU A 146 -7.36 -8.82 -1.78
CA GLU A 146 -8.62 -9.57 -1.61
C GLU A 146 -9.43 -9.13 -0.39
N MET A 147 -9.21 -7.88 0.08
CA MET A 147 -9.83 -7.37 1.30
C MET A 147 -11.35 -7.36 1.18
N LYS A 148 -12.03 -7.81 2.22
CA LYS A 148 -13.49 -7.80 2.26
C LYS A 148 -14.03 -6.37 2.35
N TYR A 149 -15.15 -6.10 1.70
CA TYR A 149 -15.75 -4.76 1.73
C TYR A 149 -16.12 -4.27 3.14
N GLY A 150 -16.44 -5.17 4.07
CA GLY A 150 -16.64 -4.84 5.48
C GLY A 150 -15.39 -4.25 6.11
N ASP A 151 -14.25 -4.94 5.95
CA ASP A 151 -12.95 -4.53 6.48
C ASP A 151 -12.49 -3.21 5.83
N MET A 152 -12.71 -3.07 4.51
CA MET A 152 -12.44 -1.81 3.80
C MET A 152 -13.31 -0.66 4.32
N SER A 153 -14.58 -0.93 4.63
CA SER A 153 -15.51 0.07 5.18
C SER A 153 -15.04 0.59 6.53
N GLU A 154 -14.58 -0.30 7.40
CA GLU A 154 -14.00 0.07 8.70
C GLU A 154 -12.70 0.87 8.53
N LEU A 155 -11.82 0.43 7.61
CA LEU A 155 -10.53 1.08 7.38
C LEU A 155 -10.67 2.47 6.77
N LEU A 156 -11.57 2.63 5.80
CA LEU A 156 -11.68 3.85 4.99
C LEU A 156 -12.80 4.80 5.47
N GLY A 157 -13.65 4.36 6.39
CA GLY A 157 -14.81 5.14 6.84
C GLY A 157 -15.84 5.38 5.72
N THR A 158 -15.93 4.46 4.76
CA THR A 158 -16.77 4.58 3.56
C THR A 158 -17.76 3.42 3.51
N SER A 159 -19.00 3.67 3.12
CA SER A 159 -20.03 2.60 3.08
C SER A 159 -19.68 1.49 2.09
N VAL A 160 -20.07 0.26 2.42
CA VAL A 160 -19.89 -0.92 1.55
C VAL A 160 -20.46 -0.70 0.15
N GLY A 161 -21.61 -0.04 0.05
CA GLY A 161 -22.24 0.29 -1.25
C GLY A 161 -21.38 1.21 -2.11
N ALA A 162 -20.82 2.26 -1.51
CA ALA A 162 -19.94 3.19 -2.21
C ALA A 162 -18.62 2.52 -2.62
N LEU A 163 -18.06 1.62 -1.79
CA LEU A 163 -16.86 0.85 -2.13
C LEU A 163 -17.10 -0.09 -3.31
N LYS A 164 -18.23 -0.79 -3.34
CA LYS A 164 -18.61 -1.65 -4.47
C LYS A 164 -18.77 -0.86 -5.77
N ALA A 165 -19.41 0.29 -5.71
CA ALA A 165 -19.57 1.18 -6.87
C ALA A 165 -18.20 1.69 -7.36
N SER A 166 -17.33 2.16 -6.45
CA SER A 166 -15.98 2.60 -6.77
C SER A 166 -15.14 1.50 -7.42
N TYR A 167 -15.21 0.28 -6.89
CA TYR A 167 -14.50 -0.86 -7.46
C TYR A 167 -14.98 -1.21 -8.86
N HIS A 168 -16.30 -1.24 -9.08
CA HIS A 168 -16.88 -1.53 -10.39
C HIS A 168 -16.42 -0.52 -11.45
N ILE A 169 -16.50 0.77 -11.14
CA ILE A 169 -16.03 1.84 -12.02
C ILE A 169 -14.53 1.72 -12.29
N ALA A 170 -13.73 1.39 -11.27
CA ALA A 170 -12.30 1.21 -11.43
C ALA A 170 -11.98 0.03 -12.37
N VAL A 171 -12.66 -1.10 -12.21
CA VAL A 171 -12.50 -2.28 -13.10
C VAL A 171 -12.83 -1.92 -14.55
N GLU A 172 -13.94 -1.21 -14.80
CA GLU A 172 -14.31 -0.79 -16.16
C GLU A 172 -13.24 0.11 -16.79
N LYS A 173 -12.72 1.09 -16.03
CA LYS A 173 -11.67 1.99 -16.52
C LYS A 173 -10.36 1.26 -16.82
N VAL A 174 -9.90 0.38 -15.92
CA VAL A 174 -8.70 -0.42 -16.10
C VAL A 174 -8.85 -1.32 -17.34
N THR A 175 -9.97 -2.02 -17.46
CA THR A 175 -10.24 -2.89 -18.60
C THR A 175 -10.26 -2.12 -19.92
N THR A 176 -10.85 -0.94 -19.93
CA THR A 176 -10.88 -0.09 -21.13
C THR A 176 -9.49 0.39 -21.49
N TYR A 177 -8.71 0.84 -20.50
CA TYR A 177 -7.33 1.28 -20.71
C TYR A 177 -6.48 0.18 -21.32
N MET A 178 -6.50 -1.02 -20.72
CA MET A 178 -5.72 -2.16 -21.21
C MET A 178 -6.06 -2.52 -22.64
N LYS A 179 -7.36 -2.61 -23.00
CA LYS A 179 -7.80 -2.89 -24.37
C LYS A 179 -7.37 -1.85 -25.41
N GLN A 180 -7.09 -0.64 -24.99
CA GLN A 180 -6.66 0.44 -25.90
C GLN A 180 -5.14 0.44 -26.11
N HIS A 181 -4.37 -0.22 -25.24
CA HIS A 181 -2.91 -0.19 -25.24
C HIS A 181 -2.27 -1.58 -25.41
N GLU A 182 -3.08 -2.65 -25.57
CA GLU A 182 -2.63 -3.93 -26.08
C GLU A 182 -2.28 -3.80 -27.59
#